data_05f3020ed16d58c3b8ac9ea509453a52
#
_entry.id   05f3020ed16d58c3b8ac9ea509453a52
#
_cell.length_a   1.000
_cell.length_b   1.000
_cell.length_c   1.000
_cell.angle_alpha   90.00
_cell.angle_beta   90.00
_cell.angle_gamma   90.00
#
_symmetry.space_group_name_H-M   'P 1'
#
loop_
_entity.id
_entity.type
_entity.pdbx_description
1 polymer ?
#
loop_
_entity_poly.entity_id
_entity_poly.type
_entity_poly.pdbx_seq_one_letter_code
_entity_poly.pdbx_strand_id
1 'polypeptide(L)'
;MSENRELTQRPRRRGPMGRGMQPGEKPKDLKKSVKKLMQYIAKYKIGIFVVMLFAAFSTIFNVAGPKILGKATTALSEGLMKKIQGTGSIDFHKIGLILLIVLALYLASALFSFVQGWIMTGITQKVCYRLRREISEKINRMPMKYFESRTYGEVLSRITNDVDTLGQGLNQSITTIITSVATLIGVLVMMLSISPLMTLIALIILPISMGLIALVTRKSQKYFHAQQEYLGHINGQVEEVYGGHLVVKAFNHEKETIDEFERTNRILYNSAWKSQFLSGMMQPIMMFVGNLGYACVALTGGLLAIKNVITIGDIQAFIQYVKNFTQPIQQIAQVINMVQSMSAASERVFEFLEEEEEIQLAEQPADISKVTGEVTFDHVEFGYQPEQPIIHDFSAHVEPGQKIAIVGPTGAGKTTMVKLLMRFYDVDRGSIRLNDRDIRDFNRRDLRDAFGMVLQDTWLFKGTIMENIRYGRLDATDEEVIAAAKAARAHHFIQTLPGGYQMELNEDASNVSQGQKQLLTIARAILADNKILILDEATSSVDTRTEIEIQKAMDNLMKGRTSFVIAHRLSTIRNADLILVMKDGDIIEQGDHDTLLAANGFYANLYNSQFEEAV
;
A
#
# COMPACT_ATOMS: atom_id res chain seq x y z
N MET A 1 -42.40 2.82 28.67
CA MET A 1 -41.92 4.17 28.32
C MET A 1 -40.47 4.05 27.88
N SER A 2 -40.27 4.19 26.62
CA SER A 2 -39.02 4.00 25.87
C SER A 2 -38.22 5.29 25.88
N GLU A 3 -36.99 5.27 26.34
CA GLU A 3 -36.04 6.35 26.09
C GLU A 3 -34.99 5.91 25.07
N ASN A 4 -35.17 6.37 23.84
CA ASN A 4 -34.18 6.39 22.79
C ASN A 4 -33.07 7.38 23.15
N ARG A 5 -31.88 6.92 23.52
CA ARG A 5 -30.66 7.73 23.52
C ARG A 5 -29.94 7.53 22.17
N GLU A 6 -30.06 8.51 21.32
CA GLU A 6 -29.17 8.69 20.16
C GLU A 6 -27.73 8.88 20.67
N LEU A 7 -26.90 7.87 20.40
CA LEU A 7 -25.45 7.96 20.62
C LEU A 7 -24.84 8.68 19.40
N THR A 8 -24.50 9.95 19.60
CA THR A 8 -23.68 10.74 18.69
C THR A 8 -22.36 10.02 18.40
N GLN A 9 -22.19 9.61 17.16
CA GLN A 9 -20.99 8.96 16.65
C GLN A 9 -19.81 9.94 16.66
N ARG A 10 -18.82 9.71 17.53
CA ARG A 10 -17.48 10.31 17.42
C ARG A 10 -16.72 9.63 16.27
N PRO A 11 -15.95 10.37 15.45
CA PRO A 11 -15.13 9.75 14.40
C PRO A 11 -14.04 8.86 15.02
N ARG A 12 -14.13 7.54 14.79
CA ARG A 12 -13.14 6.56 15.26
C ARG A 12 -11.84 6.71 14.48
N ARG A 13 -10.73 6.95 15.16
CA ARG A 13 -9.37 6.77 14.66
C ARG A 13 -9.19 5.29 14.30
N ARG A 14 -8.98 4.98 13.02
CA ARG A 14 -8.71 3.62 12.52
C ARG A 14 -7.23 3.32 12.72
N GLY A 15 -6.90 2.25 13.44
CA GLY A 15 -5.55 1.72 13.62
C GLY A 15 -5.00 1.08 12.32
N PRO A 16 -3.67 0.88 12.21
CA PRO A 16 -2.99 0.55 10.97
C PRO A 16 -2.99 -0.93 10.54
N MET A 17 -3.48 -1.87 11.34
CA MET A 17 -3.47 -3.30 10.96
C MET A 17 -4.89 -3.83 10.75
N GLY A 18 -5.23 -4.26 9.53
CA GLY A 18 -6.42 -5.04 9.27
C GLY A 18 -7.27 -4.66 8.06
N ARG A 19 -6.70 -4.10 6.99
CA ARG A 19 -7.37 -4.11 5.68
C ARG A 19 -7.05 -5.42 4.94
N GLY A 20 -7.56 -6.55 5.48
CA GLY A 20 -7.88 -7.70 4.66
C GLY A 20 -8.90 -7.24 3.61
N MET A 21 -8.75 -7.71 2.35
CA MET A 21 -9.59 -7.42 1.17
C MET A 21 -11.00 -6.94 1.55
N GLN A 22 -11.19 -5.64 1.75
CA GLN A 22 -12.53 -5.06 1.72
C GLN A 22 -13.00 -5.13 0.27
N PRO A 23 -14.26 -5.50 -0.01
CA PRO A 23 -14.82 -5.36 -1.35
C PRO A 23 -14.61 -3.91 -1.77
N GLY A 24 -13.84 -3.72 -2.87
CA GLY A 24 -13.16 -2.51 -3.23
C GLY A 24 -14.00 -1.24 -3.07
N GLU A 25 -13.42 -0.23 -2.48
CA GLU A 25 -13.95 1.14 -2.60
C GLU A 25 -14.24 1.38 -4.09
N LYS A 26 -15.48 1.75 -4.38
CA LYS A 26 -15.85 2.05 -5.76
C LYS A 26 -15.02 3.24 -6.21
N PRO A 27 -14.36 3.19 -7.37
CA PRO A 27 -13.59 4.31 -7.88
C PRO A 27 -14.52 5.52 -8.03
N LYS A 28 -14.03 6.71 -7.70
CA LYS A 28 -14.77 7.97 -7.86
C LYS A 28 -15.10 8.20 -9.35
N ASP A 29 -14.14 7.88 -10.25
CA ASP A 29 -14.29 7.98 -11.70
C ASP A 29 -13.63 6.79 -12.41
N LEU A 30 -14.40 5.71 -12.58
CA LEU A 30 -13.96 4.49 -13.26
C LEU A 30 -13.43 4.75 -14.67
N LYS A 31 -14.10 5.66 -15.43
CA LYS A 31 -13.73 5.95 -16.82
C LYS A 31 -12.38 6.65 -16.93
N LYS A 32 -12.11 7.61 -16.03
CA LYS A 32 -10.86 8.36 -16.00
C LYS A 32 -9.70 7.45 -15.59
N SER A 33 -9.88 6.60 -14.56
CA SER A 33 -8.85 5.69 -14.06
C SER A 33 -8.48 4.62 -15.10
N VAL A 34 -9.47 4.00 -15.75
CA VAL A 34 -9.24 3.04 -16.83
C VAL A 34 -8.55 3.71 -18.03
N LYS A 35 -8.94 4.94 -18.41
CA LYS A 35 -8.30 5.68 -19.50
C LYS A 35 -6.81 5.95 -19.23
N LYS A 36 -6.46 6.40 -18.00
CA LYS A 36 -5.06 6.61 -17.60
C LYS A 36 -4.26 5.32 -17.67
N LEU A 37 -4.82 4.23 -17.13
CA LEU A 37 -4.19 2.93 -17.18
C LEU A 37 -3.96 2.46 -18.62
N MET A 38 -4.95 2.62 -19.49
CA MET A 38 -4.82 2.28 -20.92
C MET A 38 -3.76 3.13 -21.64
N GLN A 39 -3.64 4.42 -21.32
CA GLN A 39 -2.57 5.28 -21.84
C GLN A 39 -1.19 4.80 -21.38
N TYR A 40 -1.08 4.37 -20.12
CA TYR A 40 0.16 3.85 -19.56
C TYR A 40 0.60 2.53 -20.23
N ILE A 41 -0.37 1.67 -20.54
CA ILE A 41 -0.14 0.38 -21.23
C ILE A 41 0.06 0.56 -22.75
N ALA A 42 -0.39 1.68 -23.33
CA ALA A 42 -0.30 1.94 -24.78
C ALA A 42 1.13 1.82 -25.35
N LYS A 43 2.17 1.97 -24.51
CA LYS A 43 3.55 1.69 -24.86
C LYS A 43 3.77 0.23 -25.36
N TYR A 44 2.93 -0.70 -24.90
CA TYR A 44 3.00 -2.13 -25.23
C TYR A 44 1.95 -2.57 -26.26
N LYS A 45 1.36 -1.64 -27.03
CA LYS A 45 0.27 -1.89 -27.99
C LYS A 45 0.53 -3.03 -28.95
N ILE A 46 1.77 -3.17 -29.45
CA ILE A 46 2.14 -4.26 -30.37
C ILE A 46 2.04 -5.61 -29.66
N GLY A 47 2.58 -5.71 -28.44
CA GLY A 47 2.50 -6.94 -27.64
C GLY A 47 1.06 -7.33 -27.30
N ILE A 48 0.20 -6.35 -26.96
CA ILE A 48 -1.23 -6.57 -26.69
C ILE A 48 -1.94 -7.04 -27.97
N PHE A 49 -1.63 -6.46 -29.11
CA PHE A 49 -2.19 -6.90 -30.41
C PHE A 49 -1.81 -8.35 -30.71
N VAL A 50 -0.56 -8.73 -30.49
CA VAL A 50 -0.11 -10.13 -30.64
C VAL A 50 -0.86 -11.05 -29.68
N VAL A 51 -1.02 -10.66 -28.42
CA VAL A 51 -1.84 -11.40 -27.42
C VAL A 51 -3.27 -11.59 -27.91
N MET A 52 -3.91 -10.54 -28.46
CA MET A 52 -5.27 -10.63 -29.02
C MET A 52 -5.33 -11.62 -30.19
N LEU A 53 -4.36 -11.59 -31.08
CA LEU A 53 -4.28 -12.48 -32.24
C LEU A 53 -4.15 -13.95 -31.80
N PHE A 54 -3.21 -14.24 -30.88
CA PHE A 54 -3.00 -15.59 -30.36
C PHE A 54 -4.22 -16.09 -29.56
N ALA A 55 -4.89 -15.22 -28.79
CA ALA A 55 -6.13 -15.55 -28.12
C ALA A 55 -7.25 -15.94 -29.10
N ALA A 56 -7.40 -15.17 -30.18
CA ALA A 56 -8.39 -15.48 -31.23
C ALA A 56 -8.09 -16.83 -31.91
N PHE A 57 -6.86 -17.11 -32.32
CA PHE A 57 -6.49 -18.39 -32.92
C PHE A 57 -6.69 -19.56 -31.95
N SER A 58 -6.23 -19.43 -30.70
CA SER A 58 -6.47 -20.45 -29.68
C SER A 58 -7.95 -20.77 -29.52
N THR A 59 -8.80 -19.74 -29.48
CA THR A 59 -10.25 -19.88 -29.34
C THR A 59 -10.88 -20.54 -30.59
N ILE A 60 -10.49 -20.14 -31.79
CA ILE A 60 -11.00 -20.74 -33.04
C ILE A 60 -10.72 -22.23 -33.07
N PHE A 61 -9.51 -22.66 -32.73
CA PHE A 61 -9.17 -24.08 -32.71
C PHE A 61 -9.93 -24.85 -31.63
N ASN A 62 -10.10 -24.26 -30.45
CA ASN A 62 -10.87 -24.84 -29.36
C ASN A 62 -12.35 -25.02 -29.73
N VAL A 63 -12.97 -24.01 -30.36
CA VAL A 63 -14.38 -24.02 -30.77
C VAL A 63 -14.63 -24.96 -31.96
N ALA A 64 -13.67 -25.17 -32.86
CA ALA A 64 -13.80 -26.11 -33.97
C ALA A 64 -13.78 -27.58 -33.50
N GLY A 65 -13.08 -27.87 -32.41
CA GLY A 65 -12.87 -29.24 -31.90
C GLY A 65 -14.13 -30.09 -31.75
N PRO A 66 -15.19 -29.64 -31.04
CA PRO A 66 -16.43 -30.41 -30.82
C PRO A 66 -17.13 -30.81 -32.12
N LYS A 67 -17.16 -29.95 -33.14
CA LYS A 67 -17.80 -30.28 -34.44
C LYS A 67 -17.00 -31.35 -35.20
N ILE A 68 -15.68 -31.29 -35.14
CA ILE A 68 -14.81 -32.29 -35.82
C ILE A 68 -14.90 -33.62 -35.04
N LEU A 69 -14.89 -33.57 -33.72
CA LEU A 69 -15.09 -34.76 -32.87
C LEU A 69 -16.46 -35.42 -33.13
N GLY A 70 -17.51 -34.61 -33.36
CA GLY A 70 -18.84 -35.09 -33.74
C GLY A 70 -18.83 -35.94 -35.01
N LYS A 71 -17.96 -35.62 -36.00
CA LYS A 71 -17.82 -36.45 -37.20
C LYS A 71 -17.27 -37.85 -36.91
N ALA A 72 -16.40 -37.98 -35.87
CA ALA A 72 -15.91 -39.29 -35.46
C ALA A 72 -17.05 -40.11 -34.83
N THR A 73 -17.90 -39.50 -34.01
CA THR A 73 -19.08 -40.14 -33.42
C THR A 73 -20.09 -40.57 -34.46
N THR A 74 -20.31 -39.72 -35.50
CA THR A 74 -21.17 -40.08 -36.63
C THR A 74 -20.61 -41.30 -37.38
N ALA A 75 -19.31 -41.29 -37.72
CA ALA A 75 -18.64 -42.37 -38.41
C ALA A 75 -18.70 -43.69 -37.59
N LEU A 76 -18.55 -43.62 -36.26
CA LEU A 76 -18.70 -44.76 -35.37
C LEU A 76 -20.13 -45.31 -35.40
N SER A 77 -21.15 -44.43 -35.27
CA SER A 77 -22.57 -44.80 -35.29
C SER A 77 -22.98 -45.44 -36.63
N GLU A 78 -22.58 -44.84 -37.75
CA GLU A 78 -22.85 -45.39 -39.09
C GLU A 78 -22.17 -46.75 -39.30
N GLY A 79 -20.90 -46.88 -38.87
CA GLY A 79 -20.17 -48.16 -38.95
C GLY A 79 -20.78 -49.27 -38.09
N LEU A 80 -21.29 -48.90 -36.90
CA LEU A 80 -22.00 -49.84 -36.03
C LEU A 80 -23.31 -50.30 -36.65
N MET A 81 -24.08 -49.37 -37.23
CA MET A 81 -25.33 -49.74 -37.94
C MET A 81 -25.07 -50.65 -39.13
N LYS A 82 -24.05 -50.39 -39.96
CA LYS A 82 -23.63 -51.25 -41.06
C LYS A 82 -23.22 -52.65 -40.58
N LYS A 83 -22.53 -52.73 -39.43
CA LYS A 83 -22.14 -54.00 -38.82
C LYS A 83 -23.32 -54.80 -38.32
N ILE A 84 -24.32 -54.16 -37.67
CA ILE A 84 -25.57 -54.79 -37.21
C ILE A 84 -26.40 -55.30 -38.41
N GLN A 85 -26.43 -54.55 -39.51
CA GLN A 85 -27.13 -54.91 -40.73
C GLN A 85 -26.38 -55.94 -41.58
N GLY A 86 -25.14 -56.33 -41.21
CA GLY A 86 -24.33 -57.24 -41.97
C GLY A 86 -23.77 -56.69 -43.29
N THR A 87 -23.86 -55.37 -43.51
CA THR A 87 -23.50 -54.69 -44.74
C THR A 87 -22.09 -54.06 -44.76
N GLY A 88 -21.34 -54.13 -43.63
CA GLY A 88 -19.99 -53.54 -43.55
C GLY A 88 -19.38 -53.61 -42.16
N SER A 89 -18.24 -52.93 -41.96
CA SER A 89 -17.50 -52.84 -40.69
C SER A 89 -17.29 -51.38 -40.28
N ILE A 90 -16.85 -51.17 -39.03
CA ILE A 90 -16.48 -49.86 -38.50
C ILE A 90 -15.14 -49.46 -39.11
N ASP A 91 -15.06 -48.27 -39.73
CA ASP A 91 -13.84 -47.71 -40.29
C ASP A 91 -13.02 -47.03 -39.18
N PHE A 92 -12.20 -47.80 -38.46
CA PHE A 92 -11.31 -47.29 -37.42
C PHE A 92 -10.21 -46.40 -37.94
N HIS A 93 -9.81 -46.56 -39.22
CA HIS A 93 -8.79 -45.71 -39.84
C HIS A 93 -9.30 -44.24 -40.00
N LYS A 94 -10.52 -44.10 -40.52
CA LYS A 94 -11.20 -42.80 -40.64
C LYS A 94 -11.41 -42.14 -39.26
N ILE A 95 -11.85 -42.91 -38.27
CA ILE A 95 -12.02 -42.39 -36.88
C ILE A 95 -10.68 -41.98 -36.31
N GLY A 96 -9.62 -42.77 -36.47
CA GLY A 96 -8.27 -42.47 -36.00
C GLY A 96 -7.72 -41.18 -36.62
N LEU A 97 -7.93 -40.98 -37.93
CA LEU A 97 -7.52 -39.73 -38.59
C LEU A 97 -8.25 -38.50 -38.02
N ILE A 98 -9.57 -38.60 -37.79
CA ILE A 98 -10.35 -37.49 -37.21
C ILE A 98 -9.84 -37.16 -35.79
N LEU A 99 -9.59 -38.20 -34.98
CA LEU A 99 -9.06 -37.99 -33.63
C LEU A 99 -7.67 -37.35 -33.61
N LEU A 100 -6.80 -37.73 -34.58
CA LEU A 100 -5.49 -37.14 -34.73
C LEU A 100 -5.58 -35.66 -35.13
N ILE A 101 -6.50 -35.30 -36.03
CA ILE A 101 -6.80 -33.88 -36.36
C ILE A 101 -7.27 -33.10 -35.15
N VAL A 102 -8.20 -33.66 -34.37
CA VAL A 102 -8.69 -33.01 -33.14
C VAL A 102 -7.56 -32.82 -32.12
N LEU A 103 -6.70 -33.82 -31.95
CA LEU A 103 -5.52 -33.74 -31.10
C LEU A 103 -4.57 -32.63 -31.56
N ALA A 104 -4.28 -32.55 -32.85
CA ALA A 104 -3.43 -31.50 -33.42
C ALA A 104 -4.02 -30.10 -33.22
N LEU A 105 -5.34 -29.92 -33.36
CA LEU A 105 -6.04 -28.66 -33.10
C LEU A 105 -5.95 -28.25 -31.62
N TYR A 106 -6.15 -29.18 -30.70
CA TYR A 106 -6.04 -28.87 -29.27
C TYR A 106 -4.61 -28.59 -28.84
N LEU A 107 -3.62 -29.29 -29.40
CA LEU A 107 -2.20 -28.97 -29.16
C LEU A 107 -1.83 -27.57 -29.71
N ALA A 108 -2.31 -27.23 -30.90
CA ALA A 108 -2.13 -25.90 -31.48
C ALA A 108 -2.81 -24.82 -30.59
N SER A 109 -4.07 -25.06 -30.16
CA SER A 109 -4.77 -24.17 -29.23
C SER A 109 -4.00 -23.96 -27.93
N ALA A 110 -3.48 -25.04 -27.33
CA ALA A 110 -2.69 -24.98 -26.11
C ALA A 110 -1.40 -24.18 -26.30
N LEU A 111 -0.70 -24.38 -27.44
CA LEU A 111 0.52 -23.63 -27.78
C LEU A 111 0.23 -22.12 -27.91
N PHE A 112 -0.82 -21.76 -28.65
CA PHE A 112 -1.21 -20.36 -28.79
C PHE A 112 -1.59 -19.73 -27.44
N SER A 113 -2.34 -20.45 -26.60
CA SER A 113 -2.71 -20.02 -25.27
C SER A 113 -1.47 -19.83 -24.36
N PHE A 114 -0.51 -20.75 -24.43
CA PHE A 114 0.75 -20.66 -23.69
C PHE A 114 1.55 -19.42 -24.09
N VAL A 115 1.76 -19.20 -25.39
CA VAL A 115 2.51 -18.05 -25.90
C VAL A 115 1.79 -16.73 -25.53
N GLN A 116 0.48 -16.68 -25.66
CA GLN A 116 -0.35 -15.56 -25.23
C GLN A 116 -0.14 -15.23 -23.74
N GLY A 117 -0.23 -16.24 -22.88
CA GLY A 117 -0.03 -16.08 -21.44
C GLY A 117 1.38 -15.60 -21.10
N TRP A 118 2.39 -16.15 -21.74
CA TRP A 118 3.78 -15.76 -21.56
C TRP A 118 4.03 -14.29 -21.93
N ILE A 119 3.54 -13.86 -23.09
CA ILE A 119 3.66 -12.46 -23.54
C ILE A 119 2.91 -11.53 -22.60
N MET A 120 1.66 -11.86 -22.23
CA MET A 120 0.83 -11.02 -21.35
C MET A 120 1.45 -10.87 -19.97
N THR A 121 1.93 -11.96 -19.38
CA THR A 121 2.64 -11.92 -18.10
C THR A 121 3.90 -11.06 -18.18
N GLY A 122 4.68 -11.19 -19.25
CA GLY A 122 5.85 -10.35 -19.48
C GLY A 122 5.53 -8.86 -19.57
N ILE A 123 4.44 -8.49 -20.26
CA ILE A 123 3.96 -7.09 -20.32
C ILE A 123 3.54 -6.60 -18.92
N THR A 124 2.73 -7.39 -18.23
CA THR A 124 2.22 -7.06 -16.90
C THR A 124 3.35 -6.81 -15.91
N GLN A 125 4.35 -7.70 -15.86
CA GLN A 125 5.49 -7.53 -14.95
C GLN A 125 6.33 -6.29 -15.26
N LYS A 126 6.50 -5.95 -16.54
CA LYS A 126 7.17 -4.69 -16.93
C LYS A 126 6.39 -3.45 -16.49
N VAL A 127 5.06 -3.50 -16.57
CA VAL A 127 4.18 -2.41 -16.08
C VAL A 127 4.30 -2.28 -14.56
N CYS A 128 4.19 -3.37 -13.81
CA CYS A 128 4.31 -3.36 -12.35
C CYS A 128 5.70 -2.88 -11.89
N TYR A 129 6.77 -3.37 -12.52
CA TYR A 129 8.14 -2.92 -12.23
C TYR A 129 8.29 -1.41 -12.42
N ARG A 130 7.76 -0.89 -13.55
CA ARG A 130 7.83 0.54 -13.84
C ARG A 130 7.03 1.37 -12.84
N LEU A 131 5.80 0.94 -12.48
CA LEU A 131 4.98 1.64 -11.49
C LEU A 131 5.67 1.67 -10.12
N ARG A 132 6.20 0.53 -9.64
CA ARG A 132 6.93 0.49 -8.37
C ARG A 132 8.15 1.40 -8.37
N ARG A 133 8.89 1.43 -9.48
CA ARG A 133 10.03 2.33 -9.64
C ARG A 133 9.60 3.80 -9.57
N GLU A 134 8.59 4.20 -10.35
CA GLU A 134 8.08 5.59 -10.37
C GLU A 134 7.54 6.02 -8.99
N ILE A 135 6.83 5.13 -8.28
CA ILE A 135 6.35 5.38 -6.91
C ILE A 135 7.55 5.54 -5.95
N SER A 136 8.54 4.64 -6.01
CA SER A 136 9.72 4.69 -5.14
C SER A 136 10.55 5.95 -5.37
N GLU A 137 10.75 6.36 -6.62
CA GLU A 137 11.44 7.61 -6.96
C GLU A 137 10.65 8.83 -6.46
N LYS A 138 9.32 8.79 -6.58
CA LYS A 138 8.46 9.88 -6.14
C LYS A 138 8.40 10.03 -4.62
N ILE A 139 8.39 8.94 -3.86
CA ILE A 139 8.42 8.98 -2.39
C ILE A 139 9.55 9.88 -1.89
N ASN A 140 10.72 9.80 -2.50
CA ASN A 140 11.89 10.59 -2.09
C ASN A 140 11.81 12.08 -2.48
N ARG A 141 10.80 12.48 -3.27
CA ARG A 141 10.57 13.85 -3.71
C ARG A 141 9.31 14.48 -3.15
N MET A 142 8.56 13.71 -2.35
CA MET A 142 7.30 14.19 -1.76
C MET A 142 7.55 15.11 -0.58
N PRO A 143 6.73 16.17 -0.40
CA PRO A 143 6.82 17.05 0.75
C PRO A 143 6.46 16.32 2.05
N MET A 144 7.08 16.75 3.16
CA MET A 144 6.81 16.15 4.49
C MET A 144 5.35 16.23 4.90
N LYS A 145 4.63 17.28 4.50
CA LYS A 145 3.18 17.45 4.69
C LYS A 145 2.36 16.26 4.21
N TYR A 146 2.78 15.62 3.11
CA TYR A 146 2.10 14.45 2.58
C TYR A 146 2.15 13.26 3.55
N PHE A 147 3.34 13.00 4.13
CA PHE A 147 3.54 11.88 5.06
C PHE A 147 2.91 12.13 6.44
N GLU A 148 2.91 13.37 6.92
CA GLU A 148 2.29 13.72 8.20
C GLU A 148 0.76 13.66 8.17
N SER A 149 0.15 13.85 6.99
CA SER A 149 -1.31 13.76 6.79
C SER A 149 -1.82 12.33 6.58
N ARG A 150 -0.94 11.34 6.38
CA ARG A 150 -1.27 9.94 6.02
C ARG A 150 -0.51 8.94 6.87
N THR A 151 -1.03 7.71 6.94
CA THR A 151 -0.33 6.64 7.66
C THR A 151 0.73 5.97 6.77
N TYR A 152 1.83 5.49 7.37
CA TYR A 152 2.85 4.71 6.65
C TYR A 152 2.25 3.51 5.91
N GLY A 153 1.29 2.81 6.53
CA GLY A 153 0.62 1.66 5.92
C GLY A 153 -0.16 2.02 4.66
N GLU A 154 -0.75 3.23 4.58
CA GLU A 154 -1.43 3.69 3.38
C GLU A 154 -0.46 3.89 2.22
N VAL A 155 0.68 4.53 2.46
CA VAL A 155 1.71 4.78 1.43
C VAL A 155 2.34 3.47 0.97
N LEU A 156 2.69 2.57 1.91
CA LEU A 156 3.27 1.26 1.61
C LEU A 156 2.30 0.40 0.79
N SER A 157 1.01 0.42 1.12
CA SER A 157 -0.03 -0.33 0.40
C SER A 157 -0.12 0.06 -1.08
N ARG A 158 0.22 1.30 -1.45
CA ARG A 158 0.23 1.74 -2.86
C ARG A 158 1.34 1.06 -3.67
N ILE A 159 2.53 0.87 -3.09
CA ILE A 159 3.65 0.19 -3.75
C ILE A 159 3.40 -1.31 -3.87
N THR A 160 2.83 -1.91 -2.82
CA THR A 160 2.62 -3.36 -2.73
C THR A 160 1.25 -3.76 -3.29
N ASN A 161 0.21 -3.62 -2.48
CA ASN A 161 -1.11 -4.17 -2.75
C ASN A 161 -1.80 -3.56 -3.99
N ASP A 162 -1.70 -2.23 -4.18
CA ASP A 162 -2.36 -1.58 -5.32
C ASP A 162 -1.68 -1.93 -6.64
N VAL A 163 -0.35 -1.96 -6.69
CA VAL A 163 0.39 -2.37 -7.90
C VAL A 163 0.16 -3.86 -8.20
N ASP A 164 0.07 -4.73 -7.18
CA ASP A 164 -0.24 -6.16 -7.37
C ASP A 164 -1.67 -6.35 -7.88
N THR A 165 -2.63 -5.60 -7.33
CA THR A 165 -4.03 -5.60 -7.81
C THR A 165 -4.11 -5.14 -9.27
N LEU A 166 -3.35 -4.12 -9.66
CA LEU A 166 -3.22 -3.69 -11.06
C LEU A 166 -2.64 -4.80 -11.93
N GLY A 167 -1.56 -5.45 -11.49
CA GLY A 167 -0.92 -6.54 -12.21
C GLY A 167 -1.86 -7.73 -12.43
N GLN A 168 -2.51 -8.21 -11.37
CA GLN A 168 -3.47 -9.30 -11.47
C GLN A 168 -4.66 -8.94 -12.36
N GLY A 169 -5.22 -7.74 -12.16
CA GLY A 169 -6.34 -7.24 -12.94
C GLY A 169 -6.02 -7.12 -14.44
N LEU A 170 -4.85 -6.60 -14.78
CA LEU A 170 -4.40 -6.49 -16.18
C LEU A 170 -4.23 -7.86 -16.83
N ASN A 171 -3.51 -8.76 -16.18
CA ASN A 171 -3.22 -10.09 -16.73
C ASN A 171 -4.52 -10.89 -16.95
N GLN A 172 -5.39 -10.91 -15.94
CA GLN A 172 -6.61 -11.69 -15.98
C GLN A 172 -7.70 -11.03 -16.84
N SER A 173 -7.95 -9.71 -16.69
CA SER A 173 -9.09 -9.07 -17.35
C SER A 173 -8.93 -9.01 -18.85
N ILE A 174 -7.77 -8.58 -19.37
CA ILE A 174 -7.53 -8.46 -20.82
C ILE A 174 -7.66 -9.82 -21.48
N THR A 175 -6.96 -10.83 -20.96
CA THR A 175 -6.99 -12.19 -21.50
C THR A 175 -8.39 -12.77 -21.48
N THR A 176 -9.07 -12.71 -20.33
CA THR A 176 -10.41 -13.32 -20.16
C THR A 176 -11.48 -12.64 -21.02
N ILE A 177 -11.47 -11.30 -21.13
CA ILE A 177 -12.43 -10.60 -21.98
C ILE A 177 -12.29 -11.06 -23.44
N ILE A 178 -11.07 -11.09 -23.96
CA ILE A 178 -10.80 -11.45 -25.36
C ILE A 178 -11.22 -12.88 -25.64
N THR A 179 -10.77 -13.83 -24.81
CA THR A 179 -11.09 -15.25 -25.00
C THR A 179 -12.58 -15.52 -24.80
N SER A 180 -13.22 -14.91 -23.80
CA SER A 180 -14.66 -15.09 -23.54
C SER A 180 -15.53 -14.55 -24.66
N VAL A 181 -15.24 -13.35 -25.15
CA VAL A 181 -15.98 -12.76 -26.28
C VAL A 181 -15.80 -13.57 -27.55
N ALA A 182 -14.55 -13.98 -27.86
CA ALA A 182 -14.26 -14.82 -29.02
C ALA A 182 -14.95 -16.18 -28.91
N THR A 183 -14.97 -16.81 -27.71
CA THR A 183 -15.65 -18.08 -27.46
C THR A 183 -17.15 -17.94 -27.63
N LEU A 184 -17.79 -16.90 -27.05
CA LEU A 184 -19.22 -16.67 -27.20
C LEU A 184 -19.64 -16.53 -28.66
N ILE A 185 -18.92 -15.70 -29.42
CA ILE A 185 -19.21 -15.50 -30.85
C ILE A 185 -18.98 -16.80 -31.61
N GLY A 186 -17.84 -17.46 -31.41
CA GLY A 186 -17.50 -18.70 -32.10
C GLY A 186 -18.48 -19.84 -31.82
N VAL A 187 -18.82 -20.05 -30.53
CA VAL A 187 -19.80 -21.06 -30.13
C VAL A 187 -21.18 -20.77 -30.70
N LEU A 188 -21.64 -19.50 -30.64
CA LEU A 188 -22.94 -19.13 -31.21
C LEU A 188 -23.01 -19.39 -32.73
N VAL A 189 -21.98 -19.03 -33.47
CA VAL A 189 -21.86 -19.30 -34.92
C VAL A 189 -21.93 -20.81 -35.18
N MET A 190 -21.20 -21.61 -34.40
CA MET A 190 -21.19 -23.07 -34.55
C MET A 190 -22.55 -23.69 -34.19
N MET A 191 -23.23 -23.23 -33.15
CA MET A 191 -24.57 -23.69 -32.77
C MET A 191 -25.60 -23.38 -33.86
N LEU A 192 -25.58 -22.14 -34.40
CA LEU A 192 -26.45 -21.75 -35.52
C LEU A 192 -26.17 -22.56 -36.78
N SER A 193 -24.92 -22.95 -37.02
CA SER A 193 -24.52 -23.79 -38.18
C SER A 193 -25.01 -25.23 -38.09
N ILE A 194 -25.34 -25.72 -36.88
CA ILE A 194 -25.90 -27.08 -36.66
C ILE A 194 -27.43 -27.05 -36.74
N SER A 195 -28.06 -26.24 -35.88
CA SER A 195 -29.52 -26.13 -35.85
C SER A 195 -29.97 -24.80 -35.20
N PRO A 196 -30.63 -23.90 -35.94
CA PRO A 196 -31.20 -22.68 -35.37
C PRO A 196 -32.26 -22.95 -34.31
N LEU A 197 -33.05 -24.02 -34.45
CA LEU A 197 -34.08 -24.40 -33.46
C LEU A 197 -33.48 -24.81 -32.12
N MET A 198 -32.46 -25.64 -32.14
CA MET A 198 -31.76 -26.07 -30.91
C MET A 198 -31.03 -24.87 -30.27
N THR A 199 -30.50 -23.96 -31.10
CA THR A 199 -29.86 -22.74 -30.61
C THR A 199 -30.86 -21.84 -29.90
N LEU A 200 -32.07 -21.68 -30.44
CA LEU A 200 -33.13 -20.91 -29.78
C LEU A 200 -33.49 -21.48 -28.40
N ILE A 201 -33.63 -22.80 -28.29
CA ILE A 201 -33.89 -23.50 -27.02
C ILE A 201 -32.77 -23.23 -26.02
N ALA A 202 -31.51 -23.36 -26.45
CA ALA A 202 -30.37 -23.09 -25.58
C ALA A 202 -30.31 -21.63 -25.12
N LEU A 203 -30.66 -20.67 -25.99
CA LEU A 203 -30.71 -19.25 -25.66
C LEU A 203 -31.83 -18.90 -24.66
N ILE A 204 -32.97 -19.62 -24.66
CA ILE A 204 -34.06 -19.40 -23.68
C ILE A 204 -33.63 -19.81 -22.26
N ILE A 205 -32.71 -20.76 -22.13
CA ILE A 205 -32.20 -21.19 -20.81
C ILE A 205 -31.41 -20.09 -20.11
N LEU A 206 -30.76 -19.18 -20.86
CA LEU A 206 -29.97 -18.09 -20.30
C LEU A 206 -30.77 -17.09 -19.44
N PRO A 207 -31.88 -16.50 -19.92
CA PRO A 207 -32.67 -15.58 -19.11
C PRO A 207 -33.28 -16.28 -17.88
N ILE A 208 -33.62 -17.57 -17.97
CA ILE A 208 -34.08 -18.34 -16.82
C ILE A 208 -32.97 -18.47 -15.78
N SER A 209 -31.75 -18.84 -16.20
CA SER A 209 -30.57 -18.92 -15.33
C SER A 209 -30.26 -17.56 -14.70
N MET A 210 -30.23 -16.50 -15.48
CA MET A 210 -29.96 -15.13 -14.99
C MET A 210 -31.02 -14.66 -14.00
N GLY A 211 -32.30 -14.96 -14.24
CA GLY A 211 -33.40 -14.64 -13.34
C GLY A 211 -33.25 -15.34 -11.98
N LEU A 212 -32.94 -16.65 -11.98
CA LEU A 212 -32.69 -17.42 -10.75
C LEU A 212 -31.47 -16.90 -10.00
N ILE A 213 -30.36 -16.64 -10.68
CA ILE A 213 -29.15 -16.04 -10.09
C ILE A 213 -29.49 -14.69 -9.44
N ALA A 214 -30.19 -13.82 -10.15
CA ALA A 214 -30.54 -12.49 -9.65
C ALA A 214 -31.42 -12.58 -8.38
N LEU A 215 -32.35 -13.54 -8.35
CA LEU A 215 -33.22 -13.76 -7.20
C LEU A 215 -32.43 -14.25 -5.97
N VAL A 216 -31.54 -15.22 -6.14
CA VAL A 216 -30.66 -15.73 -5.07
C VAL A 216 -29.71 -14.64 -4.60
N THR A 217 -29.08 -13.90 -5.52
CA THR A 217 -28.14 -12.84 -5.20
C THR A 217 -28.80 -11.72 -4.40
N ARG A 218 -29.99 -11.24 -4.82
CA ARG A 218 -30.73 -10.21 -4.07
C ARG A 218 -31.01 -10.63 -2.63
N LYS A 219 -31.37 -11.90 -2.42
CA LYS A 219 -31.66 -12.43 -1.09
C LYS A 219 -30.40 -12.66 -0.26
N SER A 220 -29.31 -13.09 -0.87
CA SER A 220 -28.03 -13.34 -0.22
C SER A 220 -27.30 -12.04 0.17
N GLN A 221 -27.44 -10.98 -0.65
CA GLN A 221 -26.68 -9.73 -0.49
C GLN A 221 -26.89 -9.06 0.87
N LYS A 222 -28.13 -9.12 1.43
CA LYS A 222 -28.42 -8.59 2.77
C LYS A 222 -27.58 -9.29 3.84
N TYR A 223 -27.48 -10.61 3.79
CA TYR A 223 -26.72 -11.40 4.77
C TYR A 223 -25.21 -11.25 4.55
N PHE A 224 -24.79 -11.15 3.30
CA PHE A 224 -23.38 -10.90 2.97
C PHE A 224 -22.90 -9.53 3.50
N HIS A 225 -23.73 -8.49 3.38
CA HIS A 225 -23.41 -7.17 3.93
C HIS A 225 -23.30 -7.22 5.46
N ALA A 226 -24.26 -7.85 6.13
CA ALA A 226 -24.21 -8.03 7.58
C ALA A 226 -22.98 -8.87 8.00
N GLN A 227 -22.65 -9.95 7.27
CA GLN A 227 -21.45 -10.74 7.52
C GLN A 227 -20.17 -9.87 7.48
N GLN A 228 -20.01 -9.01 6.46
CA GLN A 228 -18.84 -8.15 6.33
C GLN A 228 -18.79 -7.08 7.43
N GLU A 229 -19.93 -6.50 7.79
CA GLU A 229 -20.05 -5.51 8.85
C GLU A 229 -19.62 -6.11 10.20
N TYR A 230 -20.22 -7.25 10.59
CA TYR A 230 -19.90 -7.88 11.88
C TYR A 230 -18.52 -8.52 11.92
N LEU A 231 -17.97 -8.97 10.77
CA LEU A 231 -16.56 -9.36 10.68
C LEU A 231 -15.63 -8.17 10.96
N GLY A 232 -15.98 -6.99 10.44
CA GLY A 232 -15.26 -5.75 10.76
C GLY A 232 -15.32 -5.39 12.23
N HIS A 233 -16.48 -5.56 12.89
CA HIS A 233 -16.64 -5.32 14.32
C HIS A 233 -15.79 -6.28 15.16
N ILE A 234 -15.79 -7.59 14.84
CA ILE A 234 -14.97 -8.59 15.52
C ILE A 234 -13.48 -8.27 15.38
N ASN A 235 -13.03 -7.97 14.16
CA ASN A 235 -11.63 -7.63 13.94
C ASN A 235 -11.21 -6.39 14.74
N GLY A 236 -12.06 -5.34 14.78
CA GLY A 236 -11.80 -4.16 15.59
C GLY A 236 -11.78 -4.45 17.10
N GLN A 237 -12.67 -5.30 17.59
CA GLN A 237 -12.70 -5.73 18.98
C GLN A 237 -11.46 -6.55 19.36
N VAL A 238 -11.05 -7.48 18.50
CA VAL A 238 -9.83 -8.27 18.72
C VAL A 238 -8.59 -7.37 18.74
N GLU A 239 -8.47 -6.41 17.83
CA GLU A 239 -7.36 -5.44 17.79
C GLU A 239 -7.33 -4.60 19.05
N GLU A 240 -8.49 -4.09 19.51
CA GLU A 240 -8.61 -3.28 20.71
C GLU A 240 -8.25 -4.06 21.98
N VAL A 241 -8.82 -5.27 22.14
CA VAL A 241 -8.59 -6.12 23.31
C VAL A 241 -7.16 -6.66 23.34
N TYR A 242 -6.60 -7.04 22.18
CA TYR A 242 -5.22 -7.50 22.10
C TYR A 242 -4.22 -6.38 22.39
N GLY A 243 -4.45 -5.19 21.82
CA GLY A 243 -3.64 -4.00 22.11
C GLY A 243 -3.73 -3.53 23.56
N GLY A 244 -4.91 -3.65 24.16
CA GLY A 244 -5.20 -3.30 25.56
C GLY A 244 -5.14 -4.47 26.55
N HIS A 245 -4.55 -5.63 26.16
CA HIS A 245 -4.64 -6.86 26.97
C HIS A 245 -4.13 -6.72 28.40
N LEU A 246 -3.07 -5.95 28.59
CA LEU A 246 -2.53 -5.65 29.92
C LEU A 246 -3.57 -4.93 30.81
N VAL A 247 -4.34 -3.99 30.22
CA VAL A 247 -5.39 -3.25 30.93
C VAL A 247 -6.54 -4.18 31.29
N VAL A 248 -6.99 -5.02 30.33
CA VAL A 248 -8.05 -6.01 30.58
C VAL A 248 -7.67 -6.92 31.75
N LYS A 249 -6.40 -7.40 31.77
CA LYS A 249 -5.87 -8.23 32.86
C LYS A 249 -5.75 -7.49 34.18
N ALA A 250 -5.26 -6.25 34.16
CA ALA A 250 -5.07 -5.45 35.36
C ALA A 250 -6.39 -5.12 36.08
N PHE A 251 -7.47 -4.99 35.31
CA PHE A 251 -8.82 -4.66 35.86
C PHE A 251 -9.76 -5.87 35.92
N ASN A 252 -9.32 -7.10 35.58
CA ASN A 252 -10.09 -8.35 35.60
C ASN A 252 -11.38 -8.29 34.76
N HIS A 253 -11.33 -7.68 33.58
CA HIS A 253 -12.47 -7.55 32.66
C HIS A 253 -12.52 -8.61 31.57
N GLU A 254 -11.87 -9.77 31.76
CA GLU A 254 -11.83 -10.84 30.74
C GLU A 254 -13.22 -11.39 30.43
N LYS A 255 -14.06 -11.56 31.46
CA LYS A 255 -15.38 -12.15 31.29
C LYS A 255 -16.29 -11.25 30.46
N GLU A 256 -16.35 -9.97 30.77
CA GLU A 256 -17.14 -8.99 30.04
C GLU A 256 -16.69 -8.88 28.58
N THR A 257 -15.38 -8.93 28.34
CA THR A 257 -14.78 -8.93 27.00
C THR A 257 -15.19 -10.16 26.20
N ILE A 258 -15.16 -11.35 26.82
CA ILE A 258 -15.59 -12.60 26.18
C ILE A 258 -17.10 -12.58 25.87
N ASP A 259 -17.92 -12.12 26.82
CA ASP A 259 -19.38 -12.05 26.64
C ASP A 259 -19.77 -11.10 25.50
N GLU A 260 -19.07 -9.98 25.36
CA GLU A 260 -19.26 -9.05 24.24
C GLU A 260 -18.83 -9.65 22.91
N PHE A 261 -17.68 -10.35 22.89
CA PHE A 261 -17.20 -11.07 21.71
C PHE A 261 -18.20 -12.15 21.28
N GLU A 262 -18.68 -12.98 22.19
CA GLU A 262 -19.65 -14.03 21.89
C GLU A 262 -20.96 -13.46 21.32
N ARG A 263 -21.46 -12.36 21.85
CA ARG A 263 -22.66 -11.68 21.33
C ARG A 263 -22.47 -11.28 19.86
N THR A 264 -21.36 -10.62 19.57
CA THR A 264 -21.03 -10.16 18.20
C THR A 264 -20.79 -11.35 17.27
N ASN A 265 -20.06 -12.37 17.74
CA ASN A 265 -19.76 -13.59 16.99
C ASN A 265 -21.04 -14.40 16.65
N ARG A 266 -22.02 -14.44 17.53
CA ARG A 266 -23.31 -15.09 17.27
C ARG A 266 -24.09 -14.41 16.14
N ILE A 267 -24.03 -13.08 16.04
CA ILE A 267 -24.66 -12.35 14.93
C ILE A 267 -23.89 -12.64 13.63
N LEU A 268 -22.55 -12.63 13.69
CA LEU A 268 -21.70 -13.01 12.55
C LEU A 268 -22.01 -14.43 12.09
N TYR A 269 -22.07 -15.40 13.00
CA TYR A 269 -22.41 -16.79 12.69
C TYR A 269 -23.73 -16.91 11.93
N ASN A 270 -24.80 -16.28 12.44
CA ASN A 270 -26.12 -16.35 11.79
C ASN A 270 -26.14 -15.68 10.40
N SER A 271 -25.43 -14.58 10.24
CA SER A 271 -25.33 -13.89 8.96
C SER A 271 -24.45 -14.64 7.97
N ALA A 272 -23.31 -15.18 8.41
CA ALA A 272 -22.40 -15.96 7.61
C ALA A 272 -23.03 -17.27 7.15
N TRP A 273 -23.71 -18.01 8.05
CA TRP A 273 -24.41 -19.26 7.70
C TRP A 273 -25.43 -19.03 6.59
N LYS A 274 -26.30 -18.02 6.73
CA LYS A 274 -27.33 -17.71 5.72
C LYS A 274 -26.72 -17.22 4.41
N SER A 275 -25.68 -16.40 4.48
CA SER A 275 -24.94 -15.93 3.31
C SER A 275 -24.31 -17.09 2.55
N GLN A 276 -23.58 -17.96 3.25
CA GLN A 276 -22.90 -19.12 2.66
C GLN A 276 -23.88 -20.15 2.11
N PHE A 277 -24.98 -20.44 2.83
CA PHE A 277 -26.02 -21.35 2.37
C PHE A 277 -26.65 -20.86 1.05
N LEU A 278 -27.08 -19.60 1.00
CA LEU A 278 -27.67 -19.04 -0.23
C LEU A 278 -26.68 -18.98 -1.38
N SER A 279 -25.45 -18.56 -1.11
CA SER A 279 -24.40 -18.54 -2.13
C SER A 279 -24.01 -19.94 -2.60
N GLY A 280 -23.95 -20.92 -1.69
CA GLY A 280 -23.67 -22.33 -1.99
C GLY A 280 -24.76 -22.99 -2.84
N MET A 281 -26.01 -22.54 -2.73
CA MET A 281 -27.11 -23.03 -3.57
C MET A 281 -26.99 -22.61 -5.05
N MET A 282 -26.20 -21.57 -5.35
CA MET A 282 -26.06 -21.09 -6.74
C MET A 282 -25.54 -22.17 -7.68
N GLN A 283 -24.52 -22.92 -7.27
CA GLN A 283 -23.94 -23.97 -8.11
C GLN A 283 -24.92 -25.15 -8.38
N PRO A 284 -25.60 -25.75 -7.38
CA PRO A 284 -26.64 -26.75 -7.62
C PRO A 284 -27.79 -26.26 -8.51
N ILE A 285 -28.27 -25.02 -8.32
CA ILE A 285 -29.32 -24.42 -9.15
C ILE A 285 -28.86 -24.31 -10.60
N MET A 286 -27.66 -23.81 -10.83
CA MET A 286 -27.08 -23.69 -12.18
C MET A 286 -26.88 -25.04 -12.84
N MET A 287 -26.45 -26.05 -12.06
CA MET A 287 -26.29 -27.41 -12.55
C MET A 287 -27.66 -28.01 -12.92
N PHE A 288 -28.70 -27.79 -12.12
CA PHE A 288 -30.06 -28.25 -12.42
C PHE A 288 -30.61 -27.63 -13.71
N VAL A 289 -30.51 -26.32 -13.85
CA VAL A 289 -30.96 -25.60 -15.06
C VAL A 289 -30.14 -26.03 -16.29
N GLY A 290 -28.82 -26.20 -16.13
CA GLY A 290 -27.95 -26.72 -17.19
C GLY A 290 -28.34 -28.14 -17.63
N ASN A 291 -28.65 -29.03 -16.68
CA ASN A 291 -29.10 -30.40 -16.98
C ASN A 291 -30.50 -30.42 -17.61
N LEU A 292 -31.40 -29.53 -17.19
CA LEU A 292 -32.70 -29.37 -17.87
C LEU A 292 -32.52 -28.97 -19.33
N GLY A 293 -31.62 -27.97 -19.56
CA GLY A 293 -31.26 -27.57 -20.90
C GLY A 293 -30.65 -28.70 -21.74
N TYR A 294 -29.75 -29.49 -21.12
CA TYR A 294 -29.20 -30.68 -21.75
C TYR A 294 -30.31 -31.66 -22.18
N ALA A 295 -31.27 -31.95 -21.30
CA ALA A 295 -32.39 -32.85 -21.62
C ALA A 295 -33.25 -32.29 -22.78
N CYS A 296 -33.59 -31.02 -22.77
CA CYS A 296 -34.33 -30.38 -23.89
C CYS A 296 -33.56 -30.45 -25.22
N VAL A 297 -32.27 -30.19 -25.21
CA VAL A 297 -31.41 -30.26 -26.38
C VAL A 297 -31.28 -31.72 -26.88
N ALA A 298 -31.11 -32.67 -25.97
CA ALA A 298 -31.02 -34.10 -26.34
C ALA A 298 -32.32 -34.64 -26.95
N LEU A 299 -33.47 -34.29 -26.38
CA LEU A 299 -34.79 -34.67 -26.92
C LEU A 299 -35.03 -34.06 -28.29
N THR A 300 -34.81 -32.73 -28.44
CA THR A 300 -34.99 -32.02 -29.71
C THR A 300 -34.00 -32.55 -30.76
N GLY A 301 -32.74 -32.72 -30.37
CA GLY A 301 -31.70 -33.29 -31.23
C GLY A 301 -32.01 -34.69 -31.69
N GLY A 302 -32.51 -35.57 -30.78
CA GLY A 302 -32.96 -36.90 -31.13
C GLY A 302 -34.10 -36.93 -32.14
N LEU A 303 -35.11 -36.04 -31.97
CA LEU A 303 -36.23 -35.91 -32.93
C LEU A 303 -35.74 -35.43 -34.30
N LEU A 304 -34.78 -34.48 -34.36
CA LEU A 304 -34.20 -34.00 -35.61
C LEU A 304 -33.30 -35.04 -36.28
N ALA A 305 -32.61 -35.88 -35.50
CA ALA A 305 -31.81 -36.98 -36.02
C ALA A 305 -32.66 -38.08 -36.63
N ILE A 306 -33.78 -38.45 -36.00
CA ILE A 306 -34.76 -39.40 -36.56
C ILE A 306 -35.31 -38.88 -37.91
N LYS A 307 -35.47 -37.56 -38.05
CA LYS A 307 -35.91 -36.92 -39.30
C LYS A 307 -34.72 -36.71 -40.30
N ASN A 308 -33.54 -37.22 -40.02
CA ASN A 308 -32.31 -37.06 -40.82
C ASN A 308 -31.92 -35.61 -41.12
N VAL A 309 -32.32 -34.63 -40.24
CA VAL A 309 -31.95 -33.23 -40.36
C VAL A 309 -30.55 -32.97 -39.80
N ILE A 310 -30.17 -33.67 -38.74
CA ILE A 310 -28.84 -33.58 -38.11
C ILE A 310 -28.31 -34.98 -37.82
N THR A 311 -27.00 -35.12 -37.59
CA THR A 311 -26.36 -36.39 -37.24
C THR A 311 -26.25 -36.57 -35.72
N ILE A 312 -25.97 -37.82 -35.29
CA ILE A 312 -25.73 -38.12 -33.86
C ILE A 312 -24.51 -37.35 -33.34
N GLY A 313 -23.47 -37.17 -34.19
CA GLY A 313 -22.31 -36.38 -33.86
C GLY A 313 -22.62 -34.87 -33.69
N ASP A 314 -23.60 -34.35 -34.45
CA ASP A 314 -24.06 -32.97 -34.29
C ASP A 314 -24.74 -32.76 -32.93
N ILE A 315 -25.51 -33.73 -32.43
CA ILE A 315 -26.10 -33.69 -31.08
C ILE A 315 -24.99 -33.61 -30.02
N GLN A 316 -23.97 -34.47 -30.12
CA GLN A 316 -22.81 -34.45 -29.20
C GLN A 316 -22.08 -33.13 -29.23
N ALA A 317 -21.77 -32.59 -30.43
CA ALA A 317 -21.13 -31.32 -30.60
C ALA A 317 -21.97 -30.17 -30.00
N PHE A 318 -23.27 -30.18 -30.25
CA PHE A 318 -24.20 -29.17 -29.74
C PHE A 318 -24.25 -29.14 -28.21
N ILE A 319 -24.33 -30.30 -27.57
CA ILE A 319 -24.28 -30.42 -26.11
C ILE A 319 -22.99 -29.81 -25.54
N GLN A 320 -21.86 -30.06 -26.19
CA GLN A 320 -20.58 -29.48 -25.78
C GLN A 320 -20.58 -27.95 -25.97
N TYR A 321 -21.18 -27.44 -27.04
CA TYR A 321 -21.33 -26.00 -27.27
C TYR A 321 -22.21 -25.34 -26.22
N VAL A 322 -23.33 -25.95 -25.81
CA VAL A 322 -24.18 -25.42 -24.72
C VAL A 322 -23.38 -25.26 -23.41
N LYS A 323 -22.55 -26.25 -23.06
CA LYS A 323 -21.66 -26.16 -21.89
C LYS A 323 -20.63 -25.03 -22.05
N ASN A 324 -20.00 -24.95 -23.21
CA ASN A 324 -18.98 -23.94 -23.52
C ASN A 324 -19.54 -22.52 -23.66
N PHE A 325 -20.87 -22.35 -23.80
CA PHE A 325 -21.52 -21.06 -23.90
C PHE A 325 -21.76 -20.39 -22.54
N THR A 326 -22.03 -21.18 -21.51
CA THR A 326 -22.33 -20.65 -20.17
C THR A 326 -21.09 -20.16 -19.42
N GLN A 327 -19.97 -20.84 -19.59
CA GLN A 327 -18.72 -20.54 -18.88
C GLN A 327 -18.16 -19.11 -19.15
N PRO A 328 -18.07 -18.63 -20.41
CA PRO A 328 -17.60 -17.27 -20.71
C PRO A 328 -18.46 -16.17 -20.08
N ILE A 329 -19.77 -16.38 -19.95
CA ILE A 329 -20.67 -15.41 -19.32
C ILE A 329 -20.31 -15.23 -17.84
N GLN A 330 -20.05 -16.33 -17.14
CA GLN A 330 -19.59 -16.27 -15.74
C GLN A 330 -18.23 -15.59 -15.61
N GLN A 331 -17.30 -15.87 -16.53
CA GLN A 331 -15.97 -15.25 -16.56
C GLN A 331 -16.05 -13.73 -16.78
N ILE A 332 -16.91 -13.28 -17.70
CA ILE A 332 -17.12 -11.84 -17.93
C ILE A 332 -17.68 -11.16 -16.66
N ALA A 333 -18.62 -11.80 -15.97
CA ALA A 333 -19.16 -11.27 -14.71
C ALA A 333 -18.08 -11.14 -13.62
N GLN A 334 -17.15 -12.09 -13.51
CA GLN A 334 -16.01 -12.02 -12.59
C GLN A 334 -15.04 -10.89 -12.98
N VAL A 335 -14.79 -10.70 -14.28
CA VAL A 335 -13.92 -9.65 -14.79
C VAL A 335 -14.44 -8.26 -14.46
N ILE A 336 -15.76 -8.05 -14.46
CA ILE A 336 -16.37 -6.75 -14.08
C ILE A 336 -15.94 -6.37 -12.64
N ASN A 337 -15.99 -7.29 -11.70
CA ASN A 337 -15.55 -7.06 -10.33
C ASN A 337 -14.03 -6.79 -10.26
N MET A 338 -13.24 -7.54 -11.02
CA MET A 338 -11.78 -7.33 -11.10
C MET A 338 -11.44 -5.96 -11.68
N VAL A 339 -12.12 -5.52 -12.74
CA VAL A 339 -11.94 -4.20 -13.34
C VAL A 339 -12.31 -3.08 -12.36
N GLN A 340 -13.33 -3.25 -11.51
CA GLN A 340 -13.65 -2.28 -10.47
C GLN A 340 -12.52 -2.17 -9.43
N SER A 341 -12.01 -3.30 -8.92
CA SER A 341 -10.91 -3.31 -7.97
C SER A 341 -9.62 -2.73 -8.56
N MET A 342 -9.30 -3.12 -9.80
CA MET A 342 -8.17 -2.58 -10.56
C MET A 342 -8.31 -1.07 -10.79
N SER A 343 -9.52 -0.57 -11.09
CA SER A 343 -9.76 0.86 -11.29
C SER A 343 -9.57 1.66 -10.00
N ALA A 344 -10.02 1.15 -8.85
CA ALA A 344 -9.79 1.79 -7.56
C ALA A 344 -8.30 1.82 -7.18
N ALA A 345 -7.57 0.71 -7.38
CA ALA A 345 -6.12 0.67 -7.20
C ALA A 345 -5.39 1.64 -8.15
N SER A 346 -5.82 1.69 -9.41
CA SER A 346 -5.30 2.62 -10.43
C SER A 346 -5.50 4.09 -10.00
N GLU A 347 -6.67 4.44 -9.49
CA GLU A 347 -6.96 5.78 -9.01
C GLU A 347 -6.00 6.19 -7.90
N ARG A 348 -5.81 5.36 -6.87
CA ARG A 348 -4.89 5.64 -5.75
C ARG A 348 -3.43 5.75 -6.19
N VAL A 349 -2.98 4.86 -7.11
CA VAL A 349 -1.61 4.91 -7.64
C VAL A 349 -1.37 6.18 -8.46
N PHE A 350 -2.28 6.52 -9.38
CA PHE A 350 -2.11 7.71 -10.21
C PHE A 350 -2.36 9.01 -9.42
N GLU A 351 -3.25 9.03 -8.43
CA GLU A 351 -3.40 10.15 -7.50
C GLU A 351 -2.06 10.44 -6.80
N PHE A 352 -1.38 9.40 -6.31
CA PHE A 352 -0.05 9.55 -5.71
C PHE A 352 0.99 10.05 -6.72
N LEU A 353 1.03 9.48 -7.93
CA LEU A 353 2.01 9.89 -8.96
C LEU A 353 1.78 11.32 -9.49
N GLU A 354 0.57 11.86 -9.34
CA GLU A 354 0.20 13.23 -9.75
C GLU A 354 0.30 14.25 -8.61
N GLU A 355 0.53 13.82 -7.35
CA GLU A 355 0.75 14.76 -6.23
C GLU A 355 1.91 15.70 -6.51
N GLU A 356 1.83 16.91 -5.96
CA GLU A 356 2.88 17.92 -6.08
C GLU A 356 4.15 17.47 -5.36
N GLU A 357 5.29 17.67 -6.00
CA GLU A 357 6.61 17.36 -5.45
C GLU A 357 7.24 18.60 -4.82
N GLU A 358 8.16 18.40 -3.88
CA GLU A 358 8.99 19.48 -3.37
C GLU A 358 9.84 20.09 -4.49
N ILE A 359 9.95 21.41 -4.52
CA ILE A 359 10.91 22.10 -5.37
C ILE A 359 12.33 21.79 -4.86
N GLN A 360 13.05 20.93 -5.57
CA GLN A 360 14.37 20.46 -5.14
C GLN A 360 15.49 21.44 -5.49
N LEU A 361 15.37 22.13 -6.62
CA LEU A 361 16.41 22.99 -7.17
C LEU A 361 15.96 24.46 -7.08
N ALA A 362 16.85 25.33 -6.60
CA ALA A 362 16.68 26.77 -6.68
C ALA A 362 16.98 27.27 -8.11
N GLU A 363 16.38 28.38 -8.53
CA GLU A 363 16.65 28.99 -9.85
C GLU A 363 18.10 29.42 -10.01
N GLN A 364 18.67 29.99 -8.94
CA GLN A 364 20.09 30.41 -8.87
C GLN A 364 20.67 29.88 -7.54
N PRO A 365 21.18 28.65 -7.49
CA PRO A 365 21.59 28.01 -6.24
C PRO A 365 22.74 28.76 -5.56
N ALA A 366 22.55 29.10 -4.29
CA ALA A 366 23.62 29.66 -3.45
C ALA A 366 24.62 28.54 -3.07
N ASP A 367 25.88 28.93 -2.90
CA ASP A 367 26.96 28.01 -2.56
C ASP A 367 27.00 27.73 -1.07
N ILE A 368 26.65 26.51 -0.69
CA ILE A 368 26.58 26.02 0.70
C ILE A 368 27.95 26.00 1.38
N SER A 369 29.06 25.91 0.64
CA SER A 369 30.40 25.86 1.22
C SER A 369 30.77 27.15 1.97
N LYS A 370 30.12 28.25 1.62
CA LYS A 370 30.32 29.60 2.21
C LYS A 370 29.55 29.79 3.52
N VAL A 371 28.64 28.90 3.89
CA VAL A 371 27.88 29.01 5.13
C VAL A 371 28.80 28.80 6.32
N THR A 372 28.81 29.77 7.25
CA THR A 372 29.63 29.78 8.46
C THR A 372 28.90 29.22 9.68
N GLY A 373 27.57 29.13 9.62
CA GLY A 373 26.71 28.77 10.73
C GLY A 373 25.93 29.92 11.35
N GLU A 374 26.02 31.14 10.76
CA GLU A 374 25.14 32.25 11.12
C GLU A 374 23.72 31.97 10.63
N VAL A 375 22.71 32.19 11.50
CA VAL A 375 21.29 31.99 11.19
C VAL A 375 20.48 33.18 11.63
N THR A 376 19.70 33.76 10.72
CA THR A 376 18.79 34.88 11.02
C THR A 376 17.35 34.48 10.66
N PHE A 377 16.47 34.61 11.63
CA PHE A 377 15.01 34.54 11.46
C PHE A 377 14.49 35.99 11.39
N ASP A 378 13.76 36.32 10.36
CA ASP A 378 13.32 37.69 10.06
C ASP A 378 11.80 37.67 9.84
N HIS A 379 11.03 38.00 10.89
CA HIS A 379 9.57 38.08 10.92
C HIS A 379 8.90 36.79 10.35
N VAL A 380 9.31 35.64 10.84
CA VAL A 380 8.83 34.34 10.34
C VAL A 380 7.41 34.06 10.84
N GLU A 381 6.48 33.88 9.88
CA GLU A 381 5.11 33.42 10.13
C GLU A 381 4.90 32.05 9.45
N PHE A 382 4.18 31.15 10.13
CA PHE A 382 3.88 29.83 9.59
C PHE A 382 2.69 29.14 10.26
N GLY A 383 1.90 28.42 9.45
CA GLY A 383 0.85 27.50 9.90
C GLY A 383 0.75 26.25 9.02
N TYR A 384 0.49 25.07 9.62
CA TYR A 384 0.23 23.86 8.84
C TYR A 384 -1.07 23.93 8.03
N GLN A 385 -2.00 24.79 8.49
CA GLN A 385 -3.25 25.15 7.81
C GLN A 385 -3.35 26.67 7.76
N PRO A 386 -3.79 27.26 6.64
CA PRO A 386 -3.84 28.72 6.48
C PRO A 386 -4.66 29.45 7.56
N GLU A 387 -5.66 28.76 8.13
CA GLU A 387 -6.57 29.33 9.14
C GLU A 387 -6.03 29.19 10.58
N GLN A 388 -4.93 28.46 10.77
CA GLN A 388 -4.36 28.19 12.09
C GLN A 388 -2.85 28.46 12.10
N PRO A 389 -2.42 29.73 12.24
CA PRO A 389 -1.01 30.04 12.39
C PRO A 389 -0.49 29.43 13.71
N ILE A 390 0.76 28.93 13.66
CA ILE A 390 1.46 28.34 14.81
C ILE A 390 2.64 29.19 15.21
N ILE A 391 3.28 29.84 14.24
CA ILE A 391 4.33 30.84 14.43
C ILE A 391 3.77 32.16 13.90
N HIS A 392 3.77 33.22 14.72
CA HIS A 392 3.14 34.49 14.40
C HIS A 392 4.12 35.57 13.98
N ASP A 393 5.21 35.74 14.75
CA ASP A 393 6.29 36.72 14.44
C ASP A 393 7.59 36.28 15.11
N PHE A 394 8.27 35.31 14.53
CA PHE A 394 9.49 34.80 15.10
C PHE A 394 10.71 35.49 14.48
N SER A 395 11.42 36.30 15.30
CA SER A 395 12.61 37.03 14.91
C SER A 395 13.76 36.73 15.87
N ALA A 396 14.89 36.25 15.35
CA ALA A 396 16.09 35.97 16.14
C ALA A 396 17.34 36.02 15.26
N HIS A 397 18.47 36.44 15.83
CA HIS A 397 19.78 36.38 15.20
C HIS A 397 20.73 35.52 16.00
N VAL A 398 21.42 34.63 15.32
CA VAL A 398 22.31 33.61 15.90
C VAL A 398 23.68 33.70 15.23
N GLU A 399 24.72 33.89 16.04
CA GLU A 399 26.11 33.97 15.56
C GLU A 399 26.73 32.57 15.34
N PRO A 400 27.74 32.46 14.47
CA PRO A 400 28.44 31.19 14.25
C PRO A 400 29.02 30.63 15.54
N GLY A 401 28.76 29.33 15.80
CA GLY A 401 29.28 28.60 16.95
C GLY A 401 28.51 28.78 18.26
N GLN A 402 27.46 29.61 18.29
CA GLN A 402 26.61 29.78 19.47
C GLN A 402 25.79 28.52 19.78
N LYS A 403 25.52 28.27 21.07
CA LYS A 403 24.58 27.28 21.58
C LYS A 403 23.27 27.96 21.92
N ILE A 404 22.21 27.62 21.22
CA ILE A 404 20.87 28.17 21.38
C ILE A 404 19.97 27.15 22.06
N ALA A 405 19.40 27.51 23.23
CA ALA A 405 18.37 26.72 23.87
C ALA A 405 16.98 27.26 23.50
N ILE A 406 16.12 26.43 22.91
CA ILE A 406 14.72 26.75 22.66
C ILE A 406 13.90 26.14 23.79
N VAL A 407 13.29 26.98 24.61
CA VAL A 407 12.49 26.57 25.79
C VAL A 407 11.06 27.07 25.69
N GLY A 408 10.13 26.38 26.32
CA GLY A 408 8.72 26.76 26.34
C GLY A 408 7.80 25.54 26.58
N PRO A 409 6.51 25.75 26.87
CA PRO A 409 5.56 24.68 27.11
C PRO A 409 5.34 23.82 25.86
N THR A 410 4.70 22.66 26.07
CA THR A 410 4.27 21.82 24.95
C THR A 410 3.27 22.58 24.07
N GLY A 411 3.45 22.54 22.76
CA GLY A 411 2.63 23.30 21.80
C GLY A 411 3.12 24.70 21.48
N ALA A 412 4.19 25.21 22.13
CA ALA A 412 4.74 26.54 21.87
C ALA A 412 5.35 26.77 20.47
N GLY A 413 5.45 25.73 19.63
CA GLY A 413 6.01 25.83 18.27
C GLY A 413 7.47 25.40 18.12
N LYS A 414 8.14 24.91 19.17
CA LYS A 414 9.58 24.54 19.16
C LYS A 414 9.95 23.56 18.02
N THR A 415 9.24 22.45 17.89
CA THR A 415 9.48 21.46 16.82
C THR A 415 9.14 22.02 15.43
N THR A 416 8.16 22.93 15.34
CA THR A 416 7.82 23.62 14.09
C THR A 416 9.00 24.47 13.60
N MET A 417 9.68 25.21 14.50
CA MET A 417 10.87 25.99 14.14
C MET A 417 11.98 25.12 13.57
N VAL A 418 12.23 23.95 14.15
CA VAL A 418 13.19 22.97 13.63
C VAL A 418 12.81 22.51 12.21
N LYS A 419 11.53 22.20 11.99
CA LYS A 419 11.05 21.80 10.66
C LYS A 419 11.19 22.91 9.60
N LEU A 420 11.00 24.17 9.99
CA LEU A 420 11.20 25.32 9.12
C LEU A 420 12.69 25.55 8.81
N LEU A 421 13.56 25.45 9.81
CA LEU A 421 15.00 25.59 9.64
C LEU A 421 15.59 24.53 8.69
N MET A 422 15.11 23.27 8.78
CA MET A 422 15.46 22.18 7.85
C MET A 422 14.75 22.29 6.49
N ARG A 423 13.94 23.32 6.30
CA ARG A 423 13.11 23.50 5.12
C ARG A 423 12.30 22.23 4.76
N PHE A 424 11.71 21.55 5.79
CA PHE A 424 10.66 20.56 5.55
C PHE A 424 9.34 21.23 5.16
N TYR A 425 9.20 22.51 5.55
CA TYR A 425 8.14 23.42 5.14
C TYR A 425 8.78 24.75 4.76
N ASP A 426 8.23 25.43 3.78
CA ASP A 426 8.58 26.81 3.48
C ASP A 426 7.75 27.76 4.38
N VAL A 427 8.29 28.90 4.77
CA VAL A 427 7.61 29.90 5.61
C VAL A 427 6.49 30.59 4.82
N ASP A 428 5.39 30.93 5.49
CA ASP A 428 4.27 31.65 4.86
C ASP A 428 4.63 33.11 4.63
N ARG A 429 5.31 33.75 5.61
CA ARG A 429 5.86 35.11 5.52
C ARG A 429 7.20 35.20 6.22
N GLY A 430 7.94 36.29 5.94
CA GLY A 430 9.27 36.48 6.46
C GLY A 430 10.32 35.63 5.75
N SER A 431 11.50 35.52 6.36
CA SER A 431 12.60 34.75 5.82
C SER A 431 13.46 34.07 6.90
N ILE A 432 14.05 32.95 6.55
CA ILE A 432 15.12 32.30 7.32
C ILE A 432 16.37 32.40 6.45
N ARG A 433 17.45 32.93 7.00
CA ARG A 433 18.69 33.16 6.26
C ARG A 433 19.86 32.40 6.88
N LEU A 434 20.72 31.88 6.02
CA LEU A 434 22.04 31.37 6.40
C LEU A 434 23.08 32.32 5.82
N ASN A 435 23.82 33.02 6.67
CA ASN A 435 24.73 34.10 6.26
C ASN A 435 23.98 35.08 5.42
N ASP A 436 23.32 35.90 5.37
CA ASP A 436 22.58 36.83 4.46
C ASP A 436 21.82 36.19 3.29
N ARG A 437 21.85 34.87 3.09
CA ARG A 437 21.14 34.18 2.02
C ARG A 437 19.90 33.45 2.54
N ASP A 438 18.75 33.66 1.89
CA ASP A 438 17.53 32.95 2.21
C ASP A 438 17.70 31.42 1.99
N ILE A 439 17.16 30.59 2.90
CA ILE A 439 17.23 29.15 2.75
C ILE A 439 16.53 28.66 1.48
N ARG A 440 15.62 29.44 0.90
CA ARG A 440 14.94 29.17 -0.38
C ARG A 440 15.86 29.31 -1.59
N ASP A 441 16.97 30.03 -1.47
CA ASP A 441 17.98 30.21 -2.53
C ASP A 441 18.96 29.04 -2.63
N PHE A 442 18.91 28.07 -1.70
CA PHE A 442 19.73 26.87 -1.76
C PHE A 442 18.94 25.69 -2.37
N ASN A 443 19.64 24.77 -3.06
CA ASN A 443 19.05 23.48 -3.36
C ASN A 443 18.73 22.77 -2.04
N ARG A 444 17.58 22.09 -1.94
CA ARG A 444 17.17 21.44 -0.67
C ARG A 444 18.18 20.41 -0.17
N ARG A 445 18.80 19.67 -1.08
CA ARG A 445 19.83 18.70 -0.72
C ARG A 445 21.05 19.37 -0.10
N ASP A 446 21.60 20.39 -0.80
CA ASP A 446 22.79 21.10 -0.34
C ASP A 446 22.51 21.80 1.00
N LEU A 447 21.33 22.39 1.16
CA LEU A 447 20.88 22.98 2.42
C LEU A 447 20.89 21.97 3.57
N ARG A 448 20.30 20.78 3.36
CA ARG A 448 20.22 19.74 4.40
C ARG A 448 21.59 19.15 4.75
N ASP A 449 22.54 19.18 3.81
CA ASP A 449 23.93 18.77 4.06
C ASP A 449 24.68 19.72 5.01
N ALA A 450 24.17 20.96 5.24
CA ALA A 450 24.74 21.86 6.24
C ALA A 450 24.29 21.53 7.68
N PHE A 451 23.21 20.76 7.85
CA PHE A 451 22.60 20.47 9.14
C PHE A 451 22.89 19.05 9.61
N GLY A 452 23.33 18.89 10.86
CA GLY A 452 23.33 17.63 11.59
C GLY A 452 22.15 17.56 12.54
N MET A 453 21.49 16.40 12.63
CA MET A 453 20.28 16.25 13.43
C MET A 453 20.36 15.04 14.37
N VAL A 454 20.05 15.28 15.64
CA VAL A 454 19.85 14.22 16.65
C VAL A 454 18.43 14.38 17.20
N LEU A 455 17.55 13.48 16.80
CA LEU A 455 16.12 13.49 17.18
C LEU A 455 15.87 12.77 18.49
N GLN A 456 14.76 13.11 19.13
CA GLN A 456 14.22 12.41 20.29
C GLN A 456 13.94 10.92 19.96
N ASP A 457 13.21 10.68 18.87
CA ASP A 457 12.98 9.33 18.36
C ASP A 457 14.16 8.87 17.53
N THR A 458 15.04 8.09 18.16
CA THR A 458 16.23 7.57 17.51
C THR A 458 15.90 6.46 16.52
N TRP A 459 16.13 6.68 15.24
CA TRP A 459 15.96 5.67 14.20
C TRP A 459 17.28 5.06 13.76
N LEU A 460 17.35 3.72 13.85
CA LEU A 460 18.45 2.93 13.34
C LEU A 460 17.94 1.94 12.30
N PHE A 461 18.70 1.78 11.21
CA PHE A 461 18.36 0.85 10.15
C PHE A 461 18.77 -0.58 10.51
N LYS A 462 18.06 -1.56 9.97
CA LYS A 462 18.51 -2.95 10.00
C LYS A 462 19.84 -3.06 9.26
N GLY A 463 20.86 -3.59 9.93
CA GLY A 463 22.24 -3.69 9.45
C GLY A 463 23.23 -3.61 10.60
N THR A 464 24.51 -3.54 10.31
CA THR A 464 25.54 -3.50 11.34
C THR A 464 25.58 -2.15 12.07
N ILE A 465 26.14 -2.15 13.30
CA ILE A 465 26.42 -0.90 14.03
C ILE A 465 27.36 0.00 13.22
N MET A 466 28.35 -0.58 12.55
CA MET A 466 29.29 0.13 11.67
C MET A 466 28.55 0.89 10.56
N GLU A 467 27.64 0.23 9.85
CA GLU A 467 26.85 0.82 8.77
C GLU A 467 25.91 1.91 9.28
N ASN A 468 25.30 1.72 10.44
CA ASN A 468 24.44 2.71 11.06
C ASN A 468 25.17 3.99 11.44
N ILE A 469 26.40 3.93 11.90
CA ILE A 469 27.22 5.13 12.16
C ILE A 469 27.68 5.74 10.84
N ARG A 470 28.16 4.91 9.89
CA ARG A 470 28.61 5.32 8.55
C ARG A 470 27.52 6.02 7.73
N TYR A 471 26.25 5.83 8.09
CA TYR A 471 25.13 6.53 7.44
C TYR A 471 25.27 8.08 7.49
N GLY A 472 26.01 8.63 8.47
CA GLY A 472 26.33 10.06 8.53
C GLY A 472 27.23 10.54 7.39
N ARG A 473 28.15 9.69 6.91
CA ARG A 473 29.02 9.91 5.76
C ARG A 473 29.41 8.56 5.15
N LEU A 474 28.77 8.26 4.00
CA LEU A 474 28.83 6.93 3.39
C LEU A 474 30.22 6.48 2.90
N ASP A 475 31.10 7.44 2.57
CA ASP A 475 32.48 7.24 2.12
C ASP A 475 33.50 7.19 3.26
N ALA A 476 33.05 7.28 4.53
CA ALA A 476 33.94 7.22 5.69
C ALA A 476 34.61 5.84 5.85
N THR A 477 35.88 5.85 6.22
CA THR A 477 36.63 4.64 6.53
C THR A 477 36.22 4.03 7.88
N ASP A 478 36.57 2.77 8.12
CA ASP A 478 36.27 2.10 9.40
C ASP A 478 36.95 2.82 10.58
N GLU A 479 38.16 3.36 10.37
CA GLU A 479 38.88 4.14 11.36
C GLU A 479 38.19 5.44 11.74
N GLU A 480 37.64 6.15 10.76
CA GLU A 480 36.84 7.36 10.99
C GLU A 480 35.55 7.06 11.74
N VAL A 481 34.86 5.97 11.40
CA VAL A 481 33.64 5.53 12.11
C VAL A 481 33.98 5.18 13.57
N ILE A 482 35.10 4.46 13.82
CA ILE A 482 35.54 4.14 15.16
C ILE A 482 35.94 5.42 15.93
N ALA A 483 36.61 6.36 15.30
CA ALA A 483 36.94 7.66 15.90
C ALA A 483 35.70 8.44 16.30
N ALA A 484 34.69 8.50 15.44
CA ALA A 484 33.39 9.13 15.74
C ALA A 484 32.67 8.42 16.90
N ALA A 485 32.69 7.09 16.94
CA ALA A 485 32.11 6.32 18.04
C ALA A 485 32.85 6.56 19.39
N LYS A 486 34.16 6.74 19.36
CA LYS A 486 34.93 7.13 20.55
C LYS A 486 34.56 8.53 21.02
N ALA A 487 34.44 9.47 20.10
CA ALA A 487 34.04 10.85 20.39
C ALA A 487 32.62 10.92 20.97
N ALA A 488 31.71 10.07 20.49
CA ALA A 488 30.35 9.90 20.99
C ALA A 488 30.25 9.03 22.25
N ARG A 489 31.35 8.58 22.87
CA ARG A 489 31.33 7.67 24.01
C ARG A 489 30.68 6.30 23.77
N ALA A 490 30.44 5.97 22.51
CA ALA A 490 29.79 4.70 22.12
C ALA A 490 30.73 3.52 22.04
N HIS A 491 32.04 3.75 21.79
CA HIS A 491 33.03 2.70 21.52
C HIS A 491 33.10 1.62 22.60
N HIS A 492 33.07 2.00 23.88
CA HIS A 492 33.20 1.05 24.99
C HIS A 492 32.02 0.05 25.00
N PHE A 493 30.78 0.51 24.94
CA PHE A 493 29.64 -0.41 24.94
C PHE A 493 29.60 -1.26 23.67
N ILE A 494 29.96 -0.70 22.51
CA ILE A 494 29.99 -1.46 21.24
C ILE A 494 30.95 -2.65 21.37
N GLN A 495 32.11 -2.47 21.99
CA GLN A 495 33.06 -3.56 22.21
C GLN A 495 32.55 -4.64 23.17
N THR A 496 31.62 -4.34 24.06
CA THR A 496 31.02 -5.33 24.97
C THR A 496 29.91 -6.16 24.31
N LEU A 497 29.42 -5.74 23.14
CA LEU A 497 28.39 -6.47 22.41
C LEU A 497 28.97 -7.65 21.63
N PRO A 498 28.19 -8.74 21.46
CA PRO A 498 28.60 -9.86 20.61
C PRO A 498 28.82 -9.40 19.16
N GLY A 499 30.04 -9.53 18.64
CA GLY A 499 30.41 -9.07 17.29
C GLY A 499 30.84 -7.60 17.20
N GLY A 500 30.75 -6.81 18.27
CA GLY A 500 31.19 -5.42 18.31
C GLY A 500 30.52 -4.56 17.23
N TYR A 501 31.32 -3.86 16.41
CA TYR A 501 30.84 -3.04 15.31
C TYR A 501 30.10 -3.81 14.20
N GLN A 502 30.37 -5.12 14.09
CA GLN A 502 29.71 -6.00 13.09
C GLN A 502 28.42 -6.61 13.61
N MET A 503 28.02 -6.30 14.86
CA MET A 503 26.72 -6.74 15.38
C MET A 503 25.60 -6.17 14.53
N GLU A 504 24.71 -7.05 14.05
CA GLU A 504 23.51 -6.65 13.32
C GLU A 504 22.42 -6.17 14.28
N LEU A 505 21.87 -5.00 13.99
CA LEU A 505 20.68 -4.50 14.63
C LEU A 505 19.45 -5.13 13.97
N ASN A 506 18.48 -5.54 14.79
CA ASN A 506 17.20 -6.04 14.28
C ASN A 506 16.33 -4.88 13.75
N GLU A 507 15.17 -5.22 13.18
CA GLU A 507 14.30 -4.27 12.47
C GLU A 507 13.87 -3.08 13.35
N ASP A 508 13.66 -3.31 14.67
CA ASP A 508 13.28 -2.26 15.64
C ASP A 508 14.48 -1.79 16.48
N ALA A 509 15.69 -2.29 16.20
CA ALA A 509 16.88 -2.10 17.03
C ALA A 509 16.61 -2.40 18.53
N SER A 510 15.69 -3.35 18.84
CA SER A 510 15.33 -3.71 20.22
C SER A 510 16.41 -4.48 20.96
N ASN A 511 17.45 -4.92 20.27
CA ASN A 511 18.64 -5.58 20.82
C ASN A 511 19.69 -4.61 21.38
N VAL A 512 19.41 -3.30 21.40
CA VAL A 512 20.20 -2.26 22.08
C VAL A 512 19.27 -1.35 22.90
N SER A 513 19.77 -0.81 24.03
CA SER A 513 18.98 0.06 24.88
C SER A 513 18.72 1.44 24.23
N GLN A 514 17.72 2.18 24.72
CA GLN A 514 17.39 3.50 24.20
C GLN A 514 18.57 4.49 24.31
N GLY A 515 19.31 4.48 25.43
CA GLY A 515 20.50 5.30 25.57
C GLY A 515 21.62 4.90 24.61
N GLN A 516 21.80 3.58 24.35
CA GLN A 516 22.77 3.10 23.35
C GLN A 516 22.38 3.55 21.95
N LYS A 517 21.08 3.48 21.57
CA LYS A 517 20.60 4.03 20.29
C LYS A 517 20.96 5.52 20.15
N GLN A 518 20.76 6.30 21.21
CA GLN A 518 21.08 7.73 21.20
C GLN A 518 22.60 7.99 21.01
N LEU A 519 23.46 7.25 21.68
CA LEU A 519 24.91 7.36 21.48
C LEU A 519 25.33 7.00 20.05
N LEU A 520 24.68 6.02 19.40
CA LEU A 520 24.92 5.68 17.99
C LEU A 520 24.47 6.80 17.05
N THR A 521 23.32 7.45 17.31
CA THR A 521 22.88 8.59 16.50
C THR A 521 23.77 9.84 16.71
N ILE A 522 24.29 10.06 17.91
CA ILE A 522 25.29 11.08 18.16
C ILE A 522 26.60 10.79 17.39
N ALA A 523 27.04 9.52 17.37
CA ALA A 523 28.22 9.11 16.58
C ALA A 523 28.02 9.36 15.09
N ARG A 524 26.80 9.10 14.57
CA ARG A 524 26.41 9.42 13.19
C ARG A 524 26.52 10.92 12.91
N ALA A 525 26.06 11.78 13.80
CA ALA A 525 26.12 13.22 13.67
C ALA A 525 27.56 13.77 13.79
N ILE A 526 28.39 13.18 14.65
CA ILE A 526 29.83 13.54 14.74
C ILE A 526 30.57 13.19 13.44
N LEU A 527 30.26 12.02 12.85
CA LEU A 527 30.88 11.57 11.60
C LEU A 527 30.49 12.44 10.40
N ALA A 528 29.25 12.94 10.39
CA ALA A 528 28.75 13.83 9.34
C ALA A 528 29.44 15.18 9.32
N ASP A 529 29.94 15.68 10.46
CA ASP A 529 30.69 16.92 10.64
C ASP A 529 30.01 18.19 10.11
N ASN A 530 28.70 18.31 10.32
CA ASN A 530 27.91 19.44 9.87
C ASN A 530 28.18 20.72 10.70
N LYS A 531 28.02 21.89 10.09
CA LYS A 531 28.28 23.21 10.72
C LYS A 531 27.18 23.68 11.65
N ILE A 532 25.96 23.27 11.39
CA ILE A 532 24.77 23.63 12.19
C ILE A 532 24.16 22.35 12.72
N LEU A 533 23.84 22.31 14.00
CA LEU A 533 23.26 21.16 14.69
C LEU A 533 21.85 21.47 15.16
N ILE A 534 20.98 20.47 15.07
CA ILE A 534 19.64 20.48 15.62
C ILE A 534 19.52 19.29 16.56
N LEU A 535 19.30 19.54 17.84
CA LEU A 535 19.31 18.55 18.89
C LEU A 535 17.99 18.57 19.64
N ASP A 536 17.30 17.43 19.69
CA ASP A 536 16.06 17.27 20.47
C ASP A 536 16.34 16.39 21.68
N GLU A 537 16.27 16.97 22.89
CA GLU A 537 16.85 16.41 24.14
C GLU A 537 15.83 15.67 25.00
N ALA A 538 14.95 14.85 24.49
CA ALA A 538 14.07 14.06 25.34
C ALA A 538 14.67 12.69 25.72
N THR A 539 15.07 12.52 26.98
CA THR A 539 15.65 11.28 27.53
C THR A 539 14.88 10.73 28.73
N SER A 540 13.58 10.68 28.69
CA SER A 540 12.72 10.25 29.81
C SER A 540 12.85 8.77 30.23
N SER A 541 13.71 7.97 29.56
CA SER A 541 13.76 6.50 29.75
C SER A 541 15.18 5.92 29.81
N VAL A 542 16.18 6.73 30.23
CA VAL A 542 17.58 6.33 30.25
C VAL A 542 18.12 6.33 31.68
N ASP A 543 18.94 5.35 32.05
CA ASP A 543 19.60 5.31 33.36
C ASP A 543 20.60 6.46 33.53
N THR A 544 20.80 6.90 34.77
CA THR A 544 21.63 8.07 35.11
C THR A 544 23.07 7.98 34.62
N ARG A 545 23.67 6.79 34.56
CA ARG A 545 25.05 6.61 34.07
C ARG A 545 25.13 6.84 32.58
N THR A 546 24.24 6.22 31.81
CA THR A 546 24.17 6.41 30.37
C THR A 546 23.79 7.84 30.02
N GLU A 547 22.95 8.48 30.83
CA GLU A 547 22.59 9.90 30.68
C GLU A 547 23.81 10.83 30.76
N ILE A 548 24.71 10.61 31.72
CA ILE A 548 25.98 11.37 31.83
C ILE A 548 26.86 11.19 30.57
N GLU A 549 26.94 9.95 30.05
CA GLU A 549 27.71 9.71 28.82
C GLU A 549 27.08 10.36 27.59
N ILE A 550 25.76 10.37 27.48
CA ILE A 550 25.02 11.09 26.42
C ILE A 550 25.30 12.59 26.51
N GLN A 551 25.23 13.18 27.72
CA GLN A 551 25.52 14.60 27.90
C GLN A 551 26.93 14.98 27.46
N LYS A 552 27.94 14.20 27.87
CA LYS A 552 29.34 14.41 27.43
C LYS A 552 29.50 14.26 25.92
N ALA A 553 28.81 13.31 25.32
CA ALA A 553 28.81 13.11 23.87
C ALA A 553 28.18 14.30 23.13
N MET A 554 27.06 14.83 23.64
CA MET A 554 26.38 16.02 23.11
C MET A 554 27.26 17.27 23.24
N ASP A 555 27.89 17.49 24.42
CA ASP A 555 28.82 18.61 24.62
C ASP A 555 30.00 18.55 23.65
N ASN A 556 30.50 17.35 23.38
CA ASN A 556 31.56 17.16 22.40
C ASN A 556 31.10 17.41 20.96
N LEU A 557 29.88 16.96 20.61
CA LEU A 557 29.27 17.21 19.31
C LEU A 557 29.08 18.71 19.04
N MET A 558 28.64 19.49 20.05
CA MET A 558 28.36 20.93 19.92
C MET A 558 29.58 21.83 19.81
N LYS A 559 30.80 21.36 20.17
CA LYS A 559 32.00 22.21 20.17
C LYS A 559 32.29 22.82 18.80
N GLY A 560 32.34 24.16 18.76
CA GLY A 560 32.68 24.92 17.57
C GLY A 560 31.61 24.93 16.47
N ARG A 561 30.38 24.48 16.78
CA ARG A 561 29.25 24.42 15.85
C ARG A 561 28.07 25.20 16.39
N THR A 562 27.34 25.86 15.49
CA THR A 562 26.06 26.50 15.84
C THR A 562 25.04 25.42 16.17
N SER A 563 24.47 25.44 17.39
CA SER A 563 23.65 24.34 17.88
C SER A 563 22.31 24.83 18.41
N PHE A 564 21.23 24.43 17.77
CA PHE A 564 19.85 24.65 18.23
C PHE A 564 19.42 23.44 19.05
N VAL A 565 19.14 23.64 20.34
CA VAL A 565 18.75 22.57 21.25
C VAL A 565 17.34 22.82 21.77
N ILE A 566 16.41 21.89 21.48
CA ILE A 566 15.11 21.84 22.16
C ILE A 566 15.40 21.30 23.56
N ALA A 567 15.57 22.21 24.51
CA ALA A 567 16.08 21.88 25.81
C ALA A 567 14.97 21.43 26.77
N HIS A 568 15.13 20.24 27.32
CA HIS A 568 14.34 19.67 28.39
C HIS A 568 15.14 19.45 29.69
N ARG A 569 16.43 19.81 29.67
CA ARG A 569 17.34 19.64 30.81
C ARG A 569 17.91 20.96 31.28
N LEU A 570 17.98 21.09 32.60
CA LEU A 570 18.50 22.28 33.27
C LEU A 570 19.95 22.61 32.87
N SER A 571 20.83 21.59 32.77
CA SER A 571 22.24 21.76 32.41
C SER A 571 22.41 22.35 31.01
N THR A 572 21.60 21.93 30.06
CA THR A 572 21.64 22.40 28.69
C THR A 572 21.16 23.83 28.58
N ILE A 573 20.07 24.18 29.29
CA ILE A 573 19.53 25.54 29.31
C ILE A 573 20.52 26.52 29.95
N ARG A 574 21.11 26.14 31.08
CA ARG A 574 22.04 26.98 31.82
C ARG A 574 23.35 27.30 31.06
N ASN A 575 23.81 26.33 30.27
CA ASN A 575 25.07 26.46 29.50
C ASN A 575 24.86 26.96 28.06
N ALA A 576 23.66 27.45 27.71
CA ALA A 576 23.39 28.05 26.43
C ALA A 576 23.88 29.51 26.36
N ASP A 577 24.43 29.90 25.20
CA ASP A 577 24.84 31.28 24.94
C ASP A 577 23.63 32.19 24.70
N LEU A 578 22.55 31.62 24.16
CA LEU A 578 21.30 32.31 23.91
C LEU A 578 20.11 31.37 24.22
N ILE A 579 19.19 31.86 25.02
CA ILE A 579 17.92 31.19 25.32
C ILE A 579 16.79 31.92 24.60
N LEU A 580 16.03 31.20 23.78
CA LEU A 580 14.82 31.67 23.14
C LEU A 580 13.62 31.08 23.86
N VAL A 581 12.85 31.90 24.56
CA VAL A 581 11.68 31.49 25.34
C VAL A 581 10.44 31.66 24.47
N MET A 582 9.85 30.52 24.08
CA MET A 582 8.69 30.48 23.20
C MET A 582 7.40 30.27 23.98
N LYS A 583 6.36 31.03 23.63
CA LYS A 583 5.00 30.82 24.10
C LYS A 583 4.02 31.20 22.99
N ASP A 584 3.02 30.33 22.77
CA ASP A 584 1.96 30.56 21.77
C ASP A 584 2.46 30.99 20.39
N GLY A 585 3.59 30.45 19.94
CA GLY A 585 4.17 30.69 18.62
C GLY A 585 5.13 31.88 18.51
N ASP A 586 5.34 32.64 19.57
CA ASP A 586 6.20 33.82 19.59
C ASP A 586 7.39 33.64 20.53
N ILE A 587 8.46 34.43 20.30
CA ILE A 587 9.54 34.65 21.28
C ILE A 587 9.08 35.73 22.24
N ILE A 588 8.84 35.37 23.50
CA ILE A 588 8.42 36.30 24.54
C ILE A 588 9.59 36.85 25.36
N GLU A 589 10.70 36.11 25.44
CA GLU A 589 11.92 36.52 26.13
C GLU A 589 13.14 35.92 25.39
N GLN A 590 14.25 36.63 25.36
CA GLN A 590 15.53 36.16 24.83
C GLN A 590 16.70 36.72 25.61
N GLY A 591 17.74 35.93 25.84
CA GLY A 591 18.94 36.32 26.59
C GLY A 591 19.71 35.11 27.11
N ASP A 592 20.70 35.32 27.98
CA ASP A 592 21.38 34.27 28.70
C ASP A 592 20.63 33.89 29.99
N HIS A 593 21.06 32.80 30.63
CA HIS A 593 20.43 32.26 31.83
C HIS A 593 20.32 33.27 32.97
N ASP A 594 21.41 33.99 33.27
CA ASP A 594 21.48 34.89 34.41
C ASP A 594 20.61 36.13 34.19
N THR A 595 20.63 36.69 32.99
CA THR A 595 19.79 37.83 32.59
C THR A 595 18.31 37.51 32.67
N LEU A 596 17.89 36.36 32.10
CA LEU A 596 16.50 35.97 32.10
C LEU A 596 15.97 35.57 33.49
N LEU A 597 16.82 34.99 34.32
CA LEU A 597 16.47 34.69 35.71
C LEU A 597 16.30 35.97 36.54
N ALA A 598 17.21 36.94 36.37
CA ALA A 598 17.15 38.24 37.04
C ALA A 598 15.93 39.07 36.63
N ALA A 599 15.47 38.94 35.39
CA ALA A 599 14.27 39.59 34.85
C ALA A 599 12.97 39.13 35.54
N ASN A 600 13.00 37.98 36.25
CA ASN A 600 11.89 37.42 37.01
C ASN A 600 10.60 37.25 36.15
N GLY A 601 10.76 36.97 34.86
CA GLY A 601 9.71 36.83 33.86
C GLY A 601 9.16 35.42 33.70
N PHE A 602 8.70 35.09 32.51
CA PHE A 602 8.16 33.77 32.16
C PHE A 602 9.21 32.68 32.29
N TYR A 603 10.46 32.97 31.85
CA TYR A 603 11.58 32.02 31.98
C TYR A 603 11.87 31.68 33.44
N ALA A 604 11.94 32.68 34.34
CA ALA A 604 12.19 32.46 35.74
C ALA A 604 11.08 31.61 36.40
N ASN A 605 9.82 31.88 36.04
CA ASN A 605 8.69 31.08 36.52
C ASN A 605 8.73 29.63 36.00
N LEU A 606 9.07 29.43 34.70
CA LEU A 606 9.22 28.11 34.11
C LEU A 606 10.37 27.34 34.75
N TYR A 607 11.50 28.01 34.99
CA TYR A 607 12.66 27.45 35.66
C TYR A 607 12.33 27.00 37.09
N ASN A 608 11.76 27.86 37.89
CA ASN A 608 11.43 27.57 39.28
C ASN A 608 10.38 26.46 39.39
N SER A 609 9.36 26.46 38.54
CA SER A 609 8.31 25.43 38.56
C SER A 609 8.77 24.04 38.13
N GLN A 610 9.78 23.94 37.29
CA GLN A 610 10.25 22.64 36.77
C GLN A 610 11.48 22.09 37.49
N PHE A 611 12.28 22.95 38.17
CA PHE A 611 13.60 22.59 38.64
C PHE A 611 13.89 22.94 40.11
N GLU A 612 13.09 23.77 40.77
CA GLU A 612 13.26 24.05 42.24
C GLU A 612 12.68 22.97 43.17
N GLU A 613 11.72 22.15 42.69
CA GLU A 613 11.19 21.02 43.52
C GLU A 613 12.16 19.82 43.59
N ALA A 614 13.32 19.86 42.95
CA ALA A 614 14.27 18.76 42.87
C ALA A 614 15.52 18.92 43.80
N VAL A 615 15.46 19.81 44.78
CA VAL A 615 16.54 19.99 45.81
C VAL A 615 16.11 19.46 47.15
#